data_e97a3a68ffa3e3c8e844d7dba38cec71
#
_entry.id   e97a3a68ffa3e3c8e844d7dba38cec71
#
_cell.length_a   1.000
_cell.length_b   1.000
_cell.length_c   1.000
_cell.angle_alpha   90.00
_cell.angle_beta   90.00
_cell.angle_gamma   90.00
#
_symmetry.space_group_name_H-M   'P 1'
#
loop_
_entity.id
_entity.type
_entity.pdbx_description
1 polymer ?
#
loop_
_entity_poly.entity_id
_entity_poly.type
_entity_poly.pdbx_seq_one_letter_code
_entity_poly.pdbx_strand_id
1 'polypeptide(L)'
;MLSSYDAWLATPPEPKAVATDWHGRPIYGGWHYDFDGRWVPEEEGEDAIGPLIEVEGEVVDYNETFYPDGGYFRRGINGLVAEGDEQDYLHTFYQLEDLTTF
;
A
#
# COMPACT_ATOMS: atom_id res chain seq x y z
N MET A 1 -9.41 -17.93 43.41
CA MET A 1 -9.62 -16.75 42.59
C MET A 1 -8.26 -16.14 42.19
N LEU A 2 -8.06 -15.90 40.94
CA LEU A 2 -6.85 -15.24 40.51
C LEU A 2 -6.91 -13.74 40.85
N SER A 3 -5.82 -13.22 41.38
CA SER A 3 -5.67 -11.77 41.53
C SER A 3 -5.50 -11.13 40.14
N SER A 4 -5.64 -9.82 40.05
CA SER A 4 -5.38 -9.09 38.80
C SER A 4 -3.96 -9.30 38.31
N TYR A 5 -3.02 -9.45 39.23
CA TYR A 5 -1.62 -9.72 38.90
C TYR A 5 -1.45 -11.09 38.25
N ASP A 6 -2.08 -12.13 38.81
CA ASP A 6 -2.00 -13.48 38.27
C ASP A 6 -2.66 -13.56 36.87
N ALA A 7 -3.78 -12.88 36.69
CA ALA A 7 -4.46 -12.81 35.41
C ALA A 7 -3.58 -12.14 34.36
N TRP A 8 -2.88 -11.08 34.75
CA TRP A 8 -1.95 -10.39 33.86
C TRP A 8 -0.79 -11.30 33.46
N LEU A 9 -0.21 -12.05 34.37
CA LEU A 9 0.87 -12.99 34.09
C LEU A 9 0.42 -14.14 33.18
N ALA A 10 -0.82 -14.56 33.30
CA ALA A 10 -1.37 -15.65 32.50
C ALA A 10 -1.75 -15.20 31.06
N THR A 11 -1.90 -13.88 30.84
CA THR A 11 -2.26 -13.32 29.55
C THR A 11 -0.98 -13.05 28.76
N PRO A 12 -0.83 -13.63 27.53
CA PRO A 12 0.33 -13.30 26.72
C PRO A 12 0.34 -11.81 26.41
N PRO A 13 1.52 -11.18 26.35
CA PRO A 13 1.61 -9.78 26.00
C PRO A 13 1.08 -9.56 24.58
N GLU A 14 0.36 -8.47 24.37
CA GLU A 14 -0.09 -8.11 23.04
C GLU A 14 1.12 -7.76 22.16
N PRO A 15 1.12 -8.20 20.91
CA PRO A 15 2.19 -7.80 20.00
C PRO A 15 2.24 -6.28 19.88
N LYS A 16 3.45 -5.75 19.90
CA LYS A 16 3.65 -4.33 19.77
C LYS A 16 3.67 -3.96 18.29
N ALA A 17 2.86 -3.02 17.89
CA ALA A 17 2.86 -2.53 16.51
C ALA A 17 4.20 -1.88 16.17
N VAL A 18 4.74 -2.21 15.01
CA VAL A 18 6.00 -1.64 14.52
C VAL A 18 5.79 -0.30 13.84
N ALA A 19 4.58 -0.05 13.34
CA ALA A 19 4.21 1.18 12.63
C ALA A 19 2.70 1.26 12.52
N THR A 20 2.23 2.31 11.86
CA THR A 20 0.80 2.51 11.55
C THR A 20 0.68 2.68 10.04
N ASP A 21 -0.33 2.06 9.45
CA ASP A 21 -0.54 2.15 8.00
C ASP A 21 -1.28 3.44 7.61
N TRP A 22 -1.51 3.60 6.31
CA TRP A 22 -2.14 4.81 5.74
C TRP A 22 -3.58 5.03 6.18
N HIS A 23 -4.25 4.00 6.71
CA HIS A 23 -5.60 4.10 7.26
C HIS A 23 -5.61 4.22 8.79
N GLY A 24 -4.44 4.33 9.42
CA GLY A 24 -4.33 4.44 10.87
C GLY A 24 -4.39 3.09 11.59
N ARG A 25 -4.28 1.98 10.87
CA ARG A 25 -4.30 0.64 11.47
C ARG A 25 -2.90 0.24 11.93
N PRO A 26 -2.78 -0.45 13.08
CA PRO A 26 -1.47 -0.91 13.54
C PRO A 26 -0.89 -1.99 12.60
N ILE A 27 0.41 -1.93 12.39
CA ILE A 27 1.15 -2.91 11.59
C ILE A 27 1.96 -3.80 12.52
N TYR A 28 1.79 -5.12 12.39
CA TYR A 28 2.52 -6.11 13.18
C TYR A 28 3.54 -6.88 12.36
N GLY A 29 3.65 -6.59 11.08
CA GLY A 29 4.59 -7.21 10.16
C GLY A 29 4.00 -7.34 8.77
N GLY A 30 4.74 -8.01 7.88
CA GLY A 30 4.32 -8.23 6.50
C GLY A 30 4.87 -7.20 5.54
N TRP A 31 4.57 -7.39 4.26
CA TRP A 31 5.08 -6.56 3.19
C TRP A 31 4.23 -5.31 2.99
N HIS A 32 4.90 -4.15 2.98
CA HIS A 32 4.25 -2.85 2.83
C HIS A 32 5.05 -1.97 1.89
N TYR A 33 4.34 -1.19 1.08
CA TYR A 33 4.98 -0.16 0.25
C TYR A 33 5.19 1.12 1.07
N ASP A 34 6.33 1.76 0.86
CA ASP A 34 6.63 3.05 1.44
C ASP A 34 6.16 4.17 0.50
N PHE A 35 5.05 4.82 0.83
CA PHE A 35 4.50 5.96 0.09
C PHE A 35 4.90 7.26 0.80
N ASP A 36 6.17 7.65 0.67
CA ASP A 36 6.71 8.87 1.28
C ASP A 36 6.42 8.94 2.80
N GLY A 37 6.74 7.87 3.49
CA GLY A 37 6.54 7.77 4.94
C GLY A 37 5.19 7.22 5.36
N ARG A 38 4.28 6.95 4.42
CA ARG A 38 3.05 6.24 4.70
C ARG A 38 3.18 4.79 4.28
N TRP A 39 2.85 3.90 5.19
CA TRP A 39 2.92 2.47 4.92
C TRP A 39 1.61 1.98 4.32
N VAL A 40 1.71 1.30 3.17
CA VAL A 40 0.55 0.76 2.46
C VAL A 40 0.73 -0.75 2.33
N PRO A 41 -0.20 -1.56 2.86
CA PRO A 41 -0.12 -3.02 2.68
C PRO A 41 0.01 -3.38 1.20
N GLU A 42 0.78 -4.42 0.90
CA GLU A 42 1.04 -4.84 -0.47
C GLU A 42 -0.27 -5.03 -1.26
N GLU A 43 -1.28 -5.64 -0.65
CA GLU A 43 -2.57 -5.89 -1.29
C GLU A 43 -3.39 -4.63 -1.53
N GLU A 44 -3.05 -3.51 -0.89
CA GLU A 44 -3.74 -2.23 -1.04
C GLU A 44 -2.97 -1.23 -1.90
N GLY A 45 -1.83 -1.64 -2.43
CA GLY A 45 -0.97 -0.74 -3.21
C GLY A 45 -1.67 -0.09 -4.39
N GLU A 46 -2.47 -0.86 -5.13
CA GLU A 46 -3.21 -0.32 -6.28
C GLU A 46 -4.22 0.75 -5.85
N ASP A 47 -4.93 0.52 -4.76
CA ASP A 47 -5.90 1.50 -4.23
C ASP A 47 -5.22 2.78 -3.78
N ALA A 48 -4.01 2.67 -3.26
CA ALA A 48 -3.23 3.81 -2.80
C ALA A 48 -2.70 4.68 -3.95
N ILE A 49 -2.54 4.12 -5.14
CA ILE A 49 -2.16 4.89 -6.33
C ILE A 49 -3.23 5.95 -6.60
N GLY A 50 -4.51 5.55 -6.60
CA GLY A 50 -5.62 6.45 -6.84
C GLY A 50 -6.82 5.70 -7.42
N PRO A 51 -7.95 6.39 -7.58
CA PRO A 51 -9.15 5.77 -8.14
C PRO A 51 -8.96 5.44 -9.63
N LEU A 52 -9.63 4.38 -10.06
CA LEU A 52 -9.67 4.02 -11.47
C LEU A 52 -10.61 4.99 -12.20
N ILE A 53 -10.12 5.62 -13.25
CA ILE A 53 -10.87 6.59 -14.05
C ILE A 53 -10.87 6.18 -15.52
N GLU A 54 -11.93 6.54 -16.23
CA GLU A 54 -11.98 6.37 -17.67
C GLU A 54 -11.44 7.63 -18.34
N VAL A 55 -10.48 7.44 -19.25
CA VAL A 55 -9.91 8.55 -20.02
C VAL A 55 -10.17 8.28 -21.48
N GLU A 56 -10.79 9.25 -22.16
CA GLU A 56 -11.03 9.19 -23.59
C GLU A 56 -9.90 9.92 -24.33
N GLY A 57 -9.53 9.38 -25.50
CA GLY A 57 -8.51 9.97 -26.33
C GLY A 57 -7.10 9.51 -25.98
N GLU A 58 -6.12 10.23 -26.49
CA GLU A 58 -4.72 9.86 -26.38
C GLU A 58 -4.19 10.15 -24.98
N VAL A 59 -3.50 9.18 -24.38
CA VAL A 59 -2.86 9.33 -23.07
C VAL A 59 -1.43 8.81 -23.11
N VAL A 60 -0.59 9.39 -22.26
CA VAL A 60 0.78 8.94 -22.02
C VAL A 60 0.88 8.56 -20.55
N ASP A 61 1.28 7.34 -20.27
CA ASP A 61 1.44 6.84 -18.92
C ASP A 61 2.84 7.16 -18.33
N TYR A 62 3.13 6.65 -17.15
CA TYR A 62 4.41 6.89 -16.46
C TYR A 62 5.63 6.37 -17.25
N ASN A 63 5.44 5.42 -18.15
CA ASN A 63 6.47 4.87 -19.04
C ASN A 63 6.57 5.62 -20.38
N GLU A 64 5.85 6.71 -20.54
CA GLU A 64 5.70 7.43 -21.79
C GLU A 64 5.07 6.56 -22.91
N THR A 65 4.30 5.57 -22.52
CA THR A 65 3.57 4.73 -23.46
C THR A 65 2.32 5.46 -23.93
N PHE A 66 2.14 5.44 -25.22
CA PHE A 66 1.06 6.18 -25.86
C PHE A 66 -0.13 5.27 -26.11
N TYR A 67 -1.30 5.66 -25.60
CA TYR A 67 -2.56 4.93 -25.77
C TYR A 67 -3.52 5.79 -26.59
N PRO A 68 -3.66 5.54 -27.90
CA PRO A 68 -4.46 6.42 -28.76
C PRO A 68 -5.96 6.35 -28.49
N ASP A 69 -6.45 5.25 -27.96
CA ASP A 69 -7.87 5.04 -27.72
C ASP A 69 -8.30 5.29 -26.25
N GLY A 70 -7.38 5.75 -25.44
CA GLY A 70 -7.66 5.96 -24.02
C GLY A 70 -7.81 4.63 -23.26
N GLY A 71 -8.72 4.60 -22.28
CA GLY A 71 -9.00 3.43 -21.46
C GLY A 71 -9.16 3.79 -19.99
N TYR A 72 -8.95 2.81 -19.13
CA TYR A 72 -9.02 2.99 -17.67
C TYR A 72 -7.63 3.17 -17.10
N PHE A 73 -7.47 4.18 -16.27
CA PHE A 73 -6.19 4.56 -15.67
C PHE A 73 -6.39 4.93 -14.21
N ARG A 74 -5.31 4.78 -13.42
CA ARG A 74 -5.26 5.31 -12.07
C ARG A 74 -4.39 6.55 -12.06
N ARG A 75 -4.79 7.55 -11.30
CA ARG A 75 -4.06 8.80 -11.22
C ARG A 75 -2.98 8.69 -10.14
N GLY A 76 -1.73 8.48 -10.58
CA GLY A 76 -0.57 8.46 -9.68
C GLY A 76 0.10 9.83 -9.61
N ILE A 77 1.07 9.95 -8.72
CA ILE A 77 1.84 11.20 -8.56
C ILE A 77 2.79 11.44 -9.73
N ASN A 78 3.14 10.41 -10.47
CA ASN A 78 4.03 10.47 -11.63
C ASN A 78 3.27 10.46 -12.96
N GLY A 79 1.95 10.57 -12.92
CA GLY A 79 1.10 10.56 -14.10
C GLY A 79 0.07 9.44 -14.07
N LEU A 80 -0.52 9.16 -15.23
CA LEU A 80 -1.54 8.13 -15.37
C LEU A 80 -0.91 6.75 -15.46
N VAL A 81 -1.51 5.80 -14.75
CA VAL A 81 -1.09 4.39 -14.74
C VAL A 81 -2.20 3.57 -15.38
N ALA A 82 -1.90 2.87 -16.47
CA ALA A 82 -2.90 2.07 -17.17
C ALA A 82 -3.38 0.90 -16.30
N GLU A 83 -4.66 0.52 -16.45
CA GLU A 83 -5.18 -0.66 -15.79
C GLU A 83 -4.38 -1.88 -16.19
N GLY A 84 -3.86 -2.62 -15.21
CA GLY A 84 -2.98 -3.75 -15.43
C GLY A 84 -1.50 -3.43 -15.22
N ASP A 85 -1.11 -2.16 -15.25
CA ASP A 85 0.29 -1.74 -15.07
C ASP A 85 0.58 -1.27 -13.63
N GLU A 86 -0.39 -1.38 -12.72
CA GLU A 86 -0.27 -0.87 -11.35
C GLU A 86 0.90 -1.51 -10.60
N GLN A 87 1.11 -2.81 -10.76
CA GLN A 87 2.20 -3.50 -10.08
C GLN A 87 3.57 -3.03 -10.57
N ASP A 88 3.74 -2.84 -11.86
CA ASP A 88 4.98 -2.31 -12.42
C ASP A 88 5.24 -0.89 -11.92
N TYR A 89 4.19 -0.07 -11.85
CA TYR A 89 4.28 1.29 -11.31
C TYR A 89 4.72 1.27 -9.85
N LEU A 90 4.10 0.42 -9.03
CA LEU A 90 4.44 0.31 -7.61
C LEU A 90 5.90 -0.12 -7.43
N HIS A 91 6.34 -1.13 -8.16
CA HIS A 91 7.72 -1.61 -8.08
C HIS A 91 8.74 -0.60 -8.61
N THR A 92 8.33 0.26 -9.53
CA THR A 92 9.22 1.28 -10.12
C THR A 92 9.40 2.48 -9.20
N PHE A 93 8.33 2.95 -8.56
CA PHE A 93 8.33 4.21 -7.82
C PHE A 93 8.32 4.06 -6.30
N TYR A 94 7.95 2.89 -5.79
CA TYR A 94 7.84 2.67 -4.35
C TYR A 94 8.61 1.44 -3.93
N GLN A 95 9.21 1.52 -2.75
CA GLN A 95 9.95 0.40 -2.19
C GLN A 95 9.01 -0.49 -1.39
N LEU A 96 9.09 -1.80 -1.63
CA LEU A 96 8.35 -2.80 -0.86
C LEU A 96 9.27 -3.31 0.25
N GLU A 97 8.84 -3.17 1.49
CA GLU A 97 9.62 -3.58 2.65
C GLU A 97 8.87 -4.57 3.52
N ASP A 98 9.61 -5.52 4.07
CA ASP A 98 9.08 -6.47 5.04
C ASP A 98 9.23 -5.87 6.44
N LEU A 99 8.11 -5.56 7.08
CA LEU A 99 8.08 -4.95 8.40
C LEU A 99 8.00 -5.99 9.52
N THR A 100 8.19 -7.26 9.21
CA THR A 100 8.20 -8.30 10.23
C THR A 100 9.39 -8.10 11.16
N THR A 101 9.13 -8.07 12.48
CA THR A 101 10.17 -7.96 13.49
C THR A 101 10.37 -9.30 14.17
N PHE A 102 11.60 -9.60 14.49
CA PHE A 102 11.99 -10.85 15.16
C PHE A 102 12.50 -10.57 16.57
#